data_413e24595b4d1db9da2e08119a11dcb3
#
_entry.id   413e24595b4d1db9da2e08119a11dcb3
#
_cell.length_a   1.000
_cell.length_b   1.000
_cell.length_c   1.000
_cell.angle_alpha   90.00
_cell.angle_beta   90.00
_cell.angle_gamma   90.00
#
_symmetry.space_group_name_H-M   'P 1'
#
loop_
_entity.id
_entity.type
_entity.pdbx_description
1 polymer ?
#
loop_
_entity_poly.entity_id
_entity_poly.type
_entity_poly.pdbx_seq_one_letter_code
_entity_poly.pdbx_strand_id
1 'polypeptide(L)'
;AAAFYGTSYSSEVPMAFRSHIEDMRTAFSLLDSAVASVNVRTEGGNSLDLIRVKAVFYALCFCDDAPSRRAANRFVKCFYTWETRTRTVEVESEDGTVTSTEEYTVAVPVSLHQAYANLEAELGRTITEDDKSNINHIYTMIAGTEGGGSYDGSFIAGGDRSIELDISTFANPTTKNATDLVTYAVHAWESGWGYVWGTYGNVLTESLLTYKVSQYPDGVGNHENFIRAHWLGGRTTDCVGLIKGYSWLSPETMTIDYGTHGMPDIGANQMYYTARESGPISTMPDIPGLAVWHEGHIGVYIGGGQVIEAMGTKNGVVKTELAKRNWTHWLKIPYINYN
;
A
#
# COMPACT_ATOMS: atom_id res chain seq x y z
N ALA A 1 -14.78 1.51 3.54
CA ALA A 1 -16.07 1.44 2.83
C ALA A 1 -16.99 2.60 3.19
N ALA A 2 -17.37 2.78 4.47
CA ALA A 2 -18.33 3.82 4.85
C ALA A 2 -17.95 5.24 4.42
N ALA A 3 -16.66 5.61 4.51
CA ALA A 3 -16.18 6.91 4.08
C ALA A 3 -16.20 7.06 2.56
N PHE A 4 -15.77 6.03 1.80
CA PHE A 4 -15.66 6.09 0.35
C PHE A 4 -16.99 5.98 -0.38
N TYR A 5 -17.91 5.14 0.11
CA TYR A 5 -19.19 4.83 -0.57
C TYR A 5 -20.39 5.50 0.06
N GLY A 6 -20.21 6.27 1.14
CA GLY A 6 -21.31 6.87 1.86
C GLY A 6 -22.28 5.88 2.51
N THR A 7 -21.87 4.60 2.64
CA THR A 7 -22.73 3.56 3.21
C THR A 7 -22.97 3.81 4.70
N SER A 8 -24.13 3.36 5.19
CA SER A 8 -24.43 3.40 6.63
C SER A 8 -23.45 2.51 7.41
N TYR A 9 -23.20 2.86 8.65
CA TYR A 9 -22.38 2.09 9.58
C TYR A 9 -23.16 1.83 10.87
N SER A 10 -22.79 0.75 11.59
CA SER A 10 -23.47 0.34 12.83
C SER A 10 -23.42 1.42 13.90
N SER A 11 -24.49 1.52 14.69
CA SER A 11 -24.54 2.37 15.89
C SER A 11 -23.53 1.96 16.98
N GLU A 12 -22.93 0.78 16.87
CA GLU A 12 -21.88 0.28 17.77
C GLU A 12 -20.48 0.85 17.47
N VAL A 13 -20.30 1.52 16.31
CA VAL A 13 -19.03 2.18 15.98
C VAL A 13 -18.72 3.27 17.02
N PRO A 14 -17.53 3.23 17.68
CA PRO A 14 -17.15 4.24 18.66
C PRO A 14 -17.22 5.68 18.12
N MET A 15 -17.56 6.64 18.98
CA MET A 15 -17.81 8.03 18.58
C MET A 15 -16.62 8.65 17.82
N ALA A 16 -15.40 8.41 18.27
CA ALA A 16 -14.19 8.88 17.58
C ALA A 16 -14.08 8.40 16.13
N PHE A 17 -14.48 7.13 15.85
CA PHE A 17 -14.51 6.61 14.49
C PHE A 17 -15.64 7.19 13.66
N ARG A 18 -16.77 7.55 14.27
CA ARG A 18 -17.88 8.21 13.55
C ARG A 18 -17.46 9.59 13.07
N SER A 19 -16.86 10.40 13.96
CA SER A 19 -16.32 11.70 13.57
C SER A 19 -15.37 11.57 12.39
N HIS A 20 -14.41 10.67 12.49
CA HIS A 20 -13.46 10.41 11.41
C HIS A 20 -14.12 10.00 10.09
N ILE A 21 -15.17 9.16 10.12
CA ILE A 21 -15.92 8.80 8.90
C ILE A 21 -16.59 10.02 8.28
N GLU A 22 -17.18 10.90 9.07
CA GLU A 22 -17.83 12.11 8.58
C GLU A 22 -16.82 13.14 8.05
N ASP A 23 -15.67 13.29 8.71
CA ASP A 23 -14.58 14.14 8.23
C ASP A 23 -14.05 13.65 6.88
N MET A 24 -13.86 12.34 6.71
CA MET A 24 -13.45 11.74 5.44
C MET A 24 -14.53 11.86 4.35
N ARG A 25 -15.82 11.75 4.70
CA ARG A 25 -16.93 11.99 3.75
C ARG A 25 -16.92 13.42 3.24
N THR A 26 -16.72 14.36 4.15
CA THR A 26 -16.62 15.79 3.82
C THR A 26 -15.40 16.03 2.92
N ALA A 27 -14.25 15.49 3.26
CA ALA A 27 -13.04 15.58 2.45
C ALA A 27 -13.27 15.02 1.04
N PHE A 28 -13.85 13.82 0.93
CA PHE A 28 -14.11 13.19 -0.37
C PHE A 28 -15.10 13.97 -1.24
N SER A 29 -16.14 14.55 -0.66
CA SER A 29 -17.06 15.44 -1.40
C SER A 29 -16.35 16.67 -1.97
N LEU A 30 -15.39 17.25 -1.22
CA LEU A 30 -14.57 18.36 -1.69
C LEU A 30 -13.60 17.93 -2.80
N LEU A 31 -12.99 16.74 -2.68
CA LEU A 31 -12.12 16.18 -3.72
C LEU A 31 -12.92 15.83 -4.98
N ASP A 32 -14.12 15.27 -4.87
CA ASP A 32 -15.02 15.02 -6.00
C ASP A 32 -15.27 16.30 -6.79
N SER A 33 -15.63 17.38 -6.09
CA SER A 33 -15.89 18.67 -6.70
C SER A 33 -14.64 19.27 -7.35
N ALA A 34 -13.48 19.16 -6.68
CA ALA A 34 -12.22 19.67 -7.19
C ALA A 34 -11.75 18.92 -8.44
N VAL A 35 -11.78 17.58 -8.43
CA VAL A 35 -11.40 16.74 -9.57
C VAL A 35 -12.36 16.97 -10.74
N ALA A 36 -13.67 17.01 -10.50
CA ALA A 36 -14.66 17.28 -11.53
C ALA A 36 -14.40 18.64 -12.23
N SER A 37 -14.06 19.69 -11.46
CA SER A 37 -13.76 21.00 -12.02
C SER A 37 -12.50 21.04 -12.90
N VAL A 38 -11.56 20.13 -12.65
CA VAL A 38 -10.35 19.96 -13.48
C VAL A 38 -10.64 19.11 -14.70
N ASN A 39 -11.41 18.02 -14.55
CA ASN A 39 -11.67 17.06 -15.61
C ASN A 39 -12.47 17.63 -16.77
N VAL A 40 -13.27 18.67 -16.55
CA VAL A 40 -13.93 19.41 -17.67
C VAL A 40 -12.95 20.18 -18.57
N ARG A 41 -11.69 20.30 -18.14
CA ARG A 41 -10.61 20.97 -18.85
C ARG A 41 -9.50 20.03 -19.31
N THR A 42 -9.72 18.73 -19.23
CA THR A 42 -8.81 17.70 -19.79
C THR A 42 -9.24 17.35 -21.21
N GLU A 43 -8.31 16.81 -22.01
CA GLU A 43 -8.55 16.41 -23.39
C GLU A 43 -8.07 14.98 -23.66
N GLY A 44 -8.61 14.36 -24.69
CA GLY A 44 -8.14 13.09 -25.20
C GLY A 44 -8.34 11.90 -24.25
N GLY A 45 -9.32 11.97 -23.35
CA GLY A 45 -9.59 10.91 -22.37
C GLY A 45 -8.61 10.88 -21.19
N ASN A 46 -7.75 11.88 -21.07
CA ASN A 46 -6.73 11.98 -20.01
C ASN A 46 -7.26 12.66 -18.74
N SER A 47 -8.40 12.23 -18.21
CA SER A 47 -8.94 12.78 -16.97
C SER A 47 -8.14 12.32 -15.75
N LEU A 48 -8.20 13.11 -14.65
CA LEU A 48 -7.67 12.70 -13.37
C LEU A 48 -8.43 11.48 -12.85
N ASP A 49 -7.70 10.50 -12.36
CA ASP A 49 -8.27 9.34 -11.66
C ASP A 49 -8.72 9.75 -10.26
N LEU A 50 -10.02 9.96 -10.10
CA LEU A 50 -10.64 10.36 -8.84
C LEU A 50 -10.38 9.35 -7.72
N ILE A 51 -10.41 8.06 -8.04
CA ILE A 51 -10.16 7.01 -7.04
C ILE A 51 -8.73 7.07 -6.55
N ARG A 52 -7.78 7.32 -7.46
CA ARG A 52 -6.37 7.51 -7.11
C ARG A 52 -6.18 8.72 -6.21
N VAL A 53 -6.79 9.85 -6.54
CA VAL A 53 -6.74 11.08 -5.73
C VAL A 53 -7.29 10.83 -4.32
N LYS A 54 -8.44 10.16 -4.20
CA LYS A 54 -9.04 9.80 -2.90
C LYS A 54 -8.18 8.81 -2.12
N ALA A 55 -7.60 7.81 -2.77
CA ALA A 55 -6.74 6.83 -2.12
C ALA A 55 -5.49 7.48 -1.55
N VAL A 56 -4.86 8.38 -2.32
CA VAL A 56 -3.70 9.16 -1.86
C VAL A 56 -4.08 10.05 -0.67
N PHE A 57 -5.19 10.78 -0.76
CA PHE A 57 -5.66 11.63 0.33
C PHE A 57 -5.92 10.82 1.60
N TYR A 58 -6.64 9.69 1.47
CA TYR A 58 -6.95 8.84 2.62
C TYR A 58 -5.72 8.25 3.28
N ALA A 59 -4.72 7.85 2.50
CA ALA A 59 -3.47 7.30 3.05
C ALA A 59 -2.63 8.36 3.76
N LEU A 60 -2.54 9.58 3.20
CA LEU A 60 -1.65 10.62 3.69
C LEU A 60 -2.27 11.51 4.78
N CYS A 61 -3.60 11.69 4.75
CA CYS A 61 -4.34 12.60 5.63
C CYS A 61 -5.33 11.84 6.54
N PHE A 62 -5.07 10.57 6.80
CA PHE A 62 -5.90 9.75 7.68
C PHE A 62 -5.82 10.29 9.12
N CYS A 63 -6.97 10.47 9.74
CA CYS A 63 -7.15 11.08 11.06
C CYS A 63 -6.96 12.59 11.13
N ASP A 64 -6.72 13.27 10.01
CA ASP A 64 -6.79 14.72 9.97
C ASP A 64 -8.26 15.18 9.98
N ASP A 65 -8.49 16.42 10.45
CA ASP A 65 -9.77 17.08 10.31
C ASP A 65 -10.13 17.27 8.83
N ALA A 66 -11.43 17.41 8.53
CA ALA A 66 -11.87 17.69 7.17
C ALA A 66 -11.18 18.94 6.61
N PRO A 67 -10.59 18.86 5.40
CA PRO A 67 -9.87 20.01 4.83
C PRO A 67 -10.84 21.13 4.44
N SER A 68 -10.34 22.36 4.39
CA SER A 68 -11.06 23.41 3.71
C SER A 68 -11.13 23.16 2.20
N ARG A 69 -12.10 23.76 1.50
CA ARG A 69 -12.19 23.70 0.03
C ARG A 69 -10.87 24.14 -0.64
N ARG A 70 -10.21 25.17 -0.08
CA ARG A 70 -8.93 25.66 -0.59
C ARG A 70 -7.81 24.63 -0.44
N ALA A 71 -7.77 23.91 0.67
CA ALA A 71 -6.79 22.84 0.91
C ALA A 71 -7.04 21.66 -0.03
N ALA A 72 -8.31 21.23 -0.22
CA ALA A 72 -8.66 20.18 -1.17
C ALA A 72 -8.25 20.55 -2.61
N ASN A 73 -8.47 21.79 -3.04
CA ASN A 73 -8.03 22.26 -4.35
C ASN A 73 -6.50 22.26 -4.51
N ARG A 74 -5.73 22.65 -3.49
CA ARG A 74 -4.26 22.58 -3.52
C ARG A 74 -3.78 21.14 -3.60
N PHE A 75 -4.41 20.24 -2.85
CA PHE A 75 -4.12 18.81 -2.92
C PHE A 75 -4.34 18.25 -4.33
N VAL A 76 -5.51 18.52 -4.92
CA VAL A 76 -5.81 18.06 -6.29
C VAL A 76 -4.85 18.67 -7.32
N LYS A 77 -4.39 19.93 -7.10
CA LYS A 77 -3.43 20.59 -7.99
C LYS A 77 -2.10 19.84 -8.09
N CYS A 78 -1.75 19.00 -7.13
CA CYS A 78 -0.54 18.18 -7.21
C CYS A 78 -0.57 17.12 -8.31
N PHE A 79 -1.76 16.79 -8.85
CA PHE A 79 -1.96 15.72 -9.83
C PHE A 79 -2.02 16.18 -11.29
N TYR A 80 -1.95 17.46 -11.56
CA TYR A 80 -1.99 17.99 -12.93
C TYR A 80 -1.15 19.27 -13.07
N THR A 81 -0.88 19.62 -14.33
CA THR A 81 -0.31 20.91 -14.71
C THR A 81 -1.21 21.58 -15.75
N TRP A 82 -1.08 22.91 -15.89
CA TRP A 82 -1.75 23.65 -16.96
C TRP A 82 -0.83 23.76 -18.16
N GLU A 83 -1.35 23.44 -19.34
CA GLU A 83 -0.71 23.71 -20.63
C GLU A 83 -1.55 24.69 -21.44
N THR A 84 -0.91 25.63 -22.11
CA THR A 84 -1.55 26.50 -23.10
C THR A 84 -1.47 25.81 -24.46
N ARG A 85 -2.61 25.69 -25.12
CA ARG A 85 -2.75 25.13 -26.48
C ARG A 85 -3.44 26.13 -27.38
N THR A 86 -3.30 25.93 -28.67
CA THR A 86 -3.97 26.73 -29.68
C THR A 86 -4.95 25.88 -30.49
N ARG A 87 -6.09 26.44 -30.84
CA ARG A 87 -7.04 25.82 -31.76
C ARG A 87 -7.46 26.81 -32.83
N THR A 88 -7.74 26.29 -34.01
CA THR A 88 -8.35 27.07 -35.10
C THR A 88 -9.85 27.09 -34.88
N VAL A 89 -10.44 28.26 -34.86
CA VAL A 89 -11.89 28.48 -34.76
C VAL A 89 -12.36 29.22 -36.01
N GLU A 90 -13.50 28.83 -36.54
CA GLU A 90 -14.17 29.52 -37.61
C GLU A 90 -15.08 30.59 -36.99
N VAL A 91 -14.88 31.84 -37.42
CA VAL A 91 -15.71 32.96 -37.00
C VAL A 91 -16.49 33.48 -38.20
N GLU A 92 -17.80 33.52 -38.11
CA GLU A 92 -18.64 34.11 -39.10
C GLU A 92 -18.50 35.64 -39.06
N SER A 93 -18.18 36.26 -40.19
CA SER A 93 -18.15 37.69 -40.38
C SER A 93 -19.10 38.10 -41.51
N GLU A 94 -19.41 39.41 -41.63
CA GLU A 94 -20.29 39.93 -42.67
C GLU A 94 -19.79 39.63 -44.09
N ASP A 95 -18.47 39.39 -44.26
CA ASP A 95 -17.81 39.11 -45.55
C ASP A 95 -17.52 37.59 -45.74
N GLY A 96 -18.02 36.69 -44.88
CA GLY A 96 -17.82 35.25 -44.93
C GLY A 96 -17.11 34.66 -43.72
N THR A 97 -16.83 33.36 -43.75
CA THR A 97 -16.17 32.63 -42.68
C THR A 97 -14.66 32.93 -42.65
N VAL A 98 -14.15 33.42 -41.53
CA VAL A 98 -12.73 33.69 -41.32
C VAL A 98 -12.19 32.73 -40.27
N THR A 99 -11.03 32.10 -40.51
CA THR A 99 -10.33 31.30 -39.55
C THR A 99 -9.49 32.17 -38.58
N SER A 100 -9.67 31.96 -37.29
CA SER A 100 -8.91 32.62 -36.23
C SER A 100 -8.25 31.58 -35.35
N THR A 101 -7.13 31.93 -34.75
CA THR A 101 -6.44 31.07 -33.75
C THR A 101 -6.77 31.58 -32.37
N GLU A 102 -7.29 30.68 -31.53
CA GLU A 102 -7.60 30.96 -30.12
C GLU A 102 -6.66 30.17 -29.22
N GLU A 103 -6.11 30.84 -28.22
CA GLU A 103 -5.38 30.16 -27.13
C GLU A 103 -6.34 29.74 -26.05
N TYR A 104 -6.14 28.53 -25.54
CA TYR A 104 -6.89 27.99 -24.41
C TYR A 104 -6.00 27.14 -23.50
N THR A 105 -6.41 26.93 -22.24
CA THR A 105 -5.66 26.15 -21.27
C THR A 105 -6.32 24.81 -21.03
N VAL A 106 -5.49 23.75 -21.04
CA VAL A 106 -5.90 22.39 -20.68
C VAL A 106 -5.21 21.92 -19.42
N ALA A 107 -5.92 21.12 -18.63
CA ALA A 107 -5.33 20.41 -17.51
C ALA A 107 -4.73 19.09 -18.03
N VAL A 108 -3.45 18.88 -17.77
CA VAL A 108 -2.73 17.67 -18.15
C VAL A 108 -2.33 16.91 -16.89
N PRO A 109 -2.85 15.68 -16.67
CA PRO A 109 -2.43 14.85 -15.56
C PRO A 109 -0.93 14.60 -15.58
N VAL A 110 -0.28 14.70 -14.42
CA VAL A 110 1.12 14.36 -14.27
C VAL A 110 1.28 12.89 -13.90
N SER A 111 2.48 12.34 -14.08
CA SER A 111 2.77 10.98 -13.60
C SER A 111 2.59 10.88 -12.08
N LEU A 112 2.29 9.69 -11.57
CA LEU A 112 2.14 9.48 -10.13
C LEU A 112 3.41 9.82 -9.36
N HIS A 113 4.59 9.56 -9.95
CA HIS A 113 5.88 9.97 -9.39
C HIS A 113 5.97 11.49 -9.22
N GLN A 114 5.58 12.26 -10.24
CA GLN A 114 5.55 13.72 -10.15
C GLN A 114 4.50 14.22 -9.17
N ALA A 115 3.34 13.56 -9.12
CA ALA A 115 2.31 13.90 -8.14
C ALA A 115 2.80 13.71 -6.70
N TYR A 116 3.57 12.66 -6.41
CA TYR A 116 4.18 12.46 -5.10
C TYR A 116 5.18 13.58 -4.76
N ALA A 117 6.06 13.96 -5.68
CA ALA A 117 6.99 15.07 -5.46
C ALA A 117 6.26 16.40 -5.18
N ASN A 118 5.17 16.68 -5.91
CA ASN A 118 4.33 17.85 -5.68
C ASN A 118 3.64 17.81 -4.31
N LEU A 119 3.16 16.63 -3.90
CA LEU A 119 2.52 16.42 -2.60
C LEU A 119 3.51 16.55 -1.44
N GLU A 120 4.74 16.05 -1.58
CA GLU A 120 5.80 16.26 -0.58
C GLU A 120 6.05 17.74 -0.33
N ALA A 121 6.08 18.55 -1.40
CA ALA A 121 6.22 20.00 -1.29
C ALA A 121 4.99 20.67 -0.68
N GLU A 122 3.76 20.24 -1.02
CA GLU A 122 2.51 20.80 -0.47
C GLU A 122 2.30 20.44 1.00
N LEU A 123 2.59 19.18 1.37
CA LEU A 123 2.36 18.64 2.72
C LEU A 123 3.55 18.90 3.67
N GLY A 124 4.72 19.27 3.14
CA GLY A 124 5.94 19.49 3.92
C GLY A 124 6.50 18.21 4.56
N ARG A 125 6.23 17.03 3.98
CA ARG A 125 6.74 15.75 4.46
C ARG A 125 7.10 14.82 3.29
N THR A 126 7.99 13.87 3.54
CA THR A 126 8.34 12.83 2.56
C THR A 126 7.22 11.79 2.47
N ILE A 127 6.94 11.32 1.25
CA ILE A 127 6.05 10.19 0.99
C ILE A 127 6.90 8.93 0.91
N THR A 128 6.80 8.11 1.97
CA THR A 128 7.59 6.90 2.14
C THR A 128 7.12 5.77 1.23
N GLU A 129 7.91 4.71 1.08
CA GLU A 129 7.49 3.50 0.36
C GLU A 129 6.29 2.81 1.06
N ASP A 130 6.18 2.93 2.39
CA ASP A 130 5.00 2.45 3.13
C ASP A 130 3.76 3.27 2.79
N ASP A 131 3.87 4.60 2.70
CA ASP A 131 2.77 5.46 2.22
C ASP A 131 2.33 5.04 0.81
N LYS A 132 3.26 4.83 -0.11
CA LYS A 132 2.97 4.38 -1.49
C LYS A 132 2.31 3.00 -1.53
N SER A 133 2.78 2.09 -0.69
CA SER A 133 2.18 0.76 -0.53
C SER A 133 0.74 0.85 -0.02
N ASN A 134 0.49 1.66 1.01
CA ASN A 134 -0.84 1.91 1.54
C ASN A 134 -1.77 2.57 0.52
N ILE A 135 -1.27 3.56 -0.24
CA ILE A 135 -2.00 4.22 -1.33
C ILE A 135 -2.42 3.20 -2.38
N ASN A 136 -1.49 2.37 -2.85
CA ASN A 136 -1.78 1.37 -3.86
C ASN A 136 -2.77 0.33 -3.36
N HIS A 137 -2.64 -0.09 -2.12
CA HIS A 137 -3.60 -0.99 -1.48
C HIS A 137 -5.01 -0.39 -1.45
N ILE A 138 -5.16 0.83 -0.92
CA ILE A 138 -6.45 1.54 -0.86
C ILE A 138 -7.03 1.72 -2.26
N TYR A 139 -6.21 2.14 -3.22
CA TYR A 139 -6.64 2.31 -4.60
C TYR A 139 -7.18 1.02 -5.20
N THR A 140 -6.43 -0.08 -5.08
CA THR A 140 -6.84 -1.39 -5.61
C THR A 140 -8.13 -1.88 -4.97
N MET A 141 -8.27 -1.68 -3.66
CA MET A 141 -9.50 -2.00 -2.94
C MET A 141 -10.72 -1.28 -3.51
N ILE A 142 -10.58 0.00 -3.85
CA ILE A 142 -11.69 0.84 -4.26
C ILE A 142 -11.94 0.71 -5.76
N ALA A 143 -10.91 0.78 -6.60
CA ALA A 143 -11.01 0.65 -8.05
C ALA A 143 -11.60 -0.72 -8.47
N GLY A 144 -11.29 -1.79 -7.73
CA GLY A 144 -11.86 -3.11 -7.95
C GLY A 144 -13.38 -3.18 -7.71
N THR A 145 -13.97 -2.23 -6.99
CA THR A 145 -15.41 -2.21 -6.70
C THR A 145 -16.23 -1.41 -7.70
N GLU A 146 -15.66 -0.45 -8.41
CA GLU A 146 -16.36 0.30 -9.48
C GLU A 146 -16.59 -0.54 -10.74
N GLY A 147 -15.84 -1.63 -10.92
CA GLY A 147 -16.03 -2.60 -12.01
C GLY A 147 -17.10 -3.66 -11.77
N GLY A 148 -17.98 -3.50 -10.77
CA GLY A 148 -19.07 -4.44 -10.48
C GLY A 148 -18.66 -5.69 -9.68
N GLY A 149 -17.43 -5.73 -9.16
CA GLY A 149 -16.99 -6.71 -8.19
C GLY A 149 -17.36 -6.27 -6.77
N SER A 150 -18.20 -7.04 -6.09
CA SER A 150 -18.43 -6.86 -4.65
C SER A 150 -17.08 -6.86 -3.93
N TYR A 151 -16.77 -5.80 -3.18
CA TYR A 151 -15.67 -5.80 -2.23
C TYR A 151 -16.03 -6.76 -1.08
N ASP A 152 -15.66 -8.00 -1.22
CA ASP A 152 -15.85 -9.06 -0.24
C ASP A 152 -14.57 -9.24 0.58
N GLY A 153 -14.19 -8.23 1.33
CA GLY A 153 -13.08 -8.33 2.28
C GLY A 153 -11.91 -9.17 1.73
N SER A 154 -11.18 -8.69 0.74
CA SER A 154 -10.18 -9.45 -0.02
C SER A 154 -8.95 -9.89 0.80
N PHE A 155 -8.98 -9.73 2.12
CA PHE A 155 -7.99 -10.32 3.01
C PHE A 155 -8.65 -10.90 4.26
N ILE A 156 -8.01 -11.89 4.82
CA ILE A 156 -8.37 -12.48 6.11
C ILE A 156 -7.33 -12.00 7.10
N ALA A 157 -7.77 -11.20 8.09
CA ALA A 157 -6.93 -10.75 9.19
C ALA A 157 -6.42 -11.96 10.01
N GLY A 158 -5.28 -11.77 10.68
CA GLY A 158 -4.72 -12.79 11.55
C GLY A 158 -5.48 -12.96 12.87
N GLY A 159 -5.03 -13.91 13.65
CA GLY A 159 -5.60 -14.30 14.96
C GLY A 159 -5.13 -13.45 16.12
N ASP A 160 -4.98 -14.06 17.30
CA ASP A 160 -4.95 -13.42 18.61
C ASP A 160 -3.59 -13.01 19.17
N ARG A 161 -2.65 -12.58 18.35
CA ARG A 161 -1.38 -11.94 18.76
C ARG A 161 -0.46 -12.78 19.65
N SER A 162 -0.29 -14.06 19.34
CA SER A 162 0.75 -14.85 19.99
C SER A 162 2.13 -14.30 19.65
N ILE A 163 2.99 -14.18 20.68
CA ILE A 163 4.40 -13.83 20.51
C ILE A 163 5.30 -15.06 20.38
N GLU A 164 4.74 -16.23 20.60
CA GLU A 164 5.47 -17.48 20.49
C GLU A 164 5.86 -17.75 19.01
N LEU A 165 7.06 -18.27 18.82
CA LEU A 165 7.50 -18.83 17.56
C LEU A 165 7.33 -20.33 17.64
N ASP A 166 6.60 -20.93 16.72
CA ASP A 166 6.42 -22.37 16.64
C ASP A 166 7.03 -22.91 15.35
N ILE A 167 8.04 -23.73 15.49
CA ILE A 167 8.69 -24.45 14.38
C ILE A 167 8.46 -25.96 14.45
N SER A 168 7.58 -26.42 15.32
CA SER A 168 7.30 -27.87 15.50
C SER A 168 6.77 -28.54 14.23
N THR A 169 6.17 -27.74 13.35
CA THR A 169 5.64 -28.18 12.06
C THR A 169 6.57 -27.93 10.87
N PHE A 170 7.78 -27.45 11.11
CA PHE A 170 8.77 -27.27 10.04
C PHE A 170 9.24 -28.65 9.51
N ALA A 171 9.30 -28.75 8.19
CA ALA A 171 9.74 -29.99 7.56
C ALA A 171 11.26 -30.21 7.73
N ASN A 172 12.05 -29.13 7.69
CA ASN A 172 13.50 -29.18 7.91
C ASN A 172 14.03 -27.85 8.47
N PRO A 173 13.91 -27.61 9.77
CA PRO A 173 14.28 -26.35 10.40
C PRO A 173 15.79 -25.99 10.30
N THR A 174 16.64 -26.96 9.99
CA THR A 174 18.08 -26.72 9.83
C THR A 174 18.45 -26.11 8.49
N THR A 175 17.54 -26.06 7.53
CA THR A 175 17.72 -25.45 6.21
C THR A 175 16.72 -24.33 5.99
N LYS A 176 17.11 -23.33 5.21
CA LYS A 176 16.17 -22.29 4.77
C LYS A 176 15.52 -22.77 3.47
N ASN A 177 14.27 -23.19 3.53
CA ASN A 177 13.56 -23.81 2.43
C ASN A 177 12.15 -23.22 2.24
N ALA A 178 11.60 -23.42 1.05
CA ALA A 178 10.32 -22.84 0.65
C ALA A 178 9.15 -23.35 1.48
N THR A 179 9.15 -24.64 1.85
CA THR A 179 8.07 -25.27 2.64
C THR A 179 7.98 -24.65 4.03
N ASP A 180 9.12 -24.50 4.72
CA ASP A 180 9.14 -23.94 6.06
C ASP A 180 8.93 -22.41 6.05
N LEU A 181 9.29 -21.71 4.96
CA LEU A 181 8.90 -20.33 4.75
C LEU A 181 7.38 -20.16 4.70
N VAL A 182 6.69 -21.05 3.98
CA VAL A 182 5.21 -21.07 3.95
C VAL A 182 4.65 -21.26 5.35
N THR A 183 5.16 -22.26 6.08
CA THR A 183 4.72 -22.54 7.47
C THR A 183 4.94 -21.34 8.38
N TYR A 184 6.10 -20.68 8.29
CA TYR A 184 6.41 -19.47 9.05
C TYR A 184 5.48 -18.30 8.70
N ALA A 185 5.22 -18.07 7.41
CA ALA A 185 4.33 -17.00 6.98
C ALA A 185 2.88 -17.24 7.43
N VAL A 186 2.40 -18.48 7.35
CA VAL A 186 1.08 -18.87 7.86
C VAL A 186 1.01 -18.67 9.37
N HIS A 187 2.03 -19.10 10.12
CA HIS A 187 2.09 -18.87 11.56
C HIS A 187 2.07 -17.39 11.92
N ALA A 188 2.80 -16.54 11.19
CA ALA A 188 2.78 -15.10 11.40
C ALA A 188 1.40 -14.50 11.18
N TRP A 189 0.67 -14.97 10.16
CA TRP A 189 -0.71 -14.57 9.91
C TRP A 189 -1.66 -15.08 11.01
N GLU A 190 -1.63 -16.37 11.33
CA GLU A 190 -2.49 -16.96 12.36
C GLU A 190 -2.27 -16.34 13.74
N SER A 191 -1.03 -15.94 14.04
CA SER A 191 -0.66 -15.24 15.26
C SER A 191 -0.93 -13.73 15.24
N GLY A 192 -1.54 -13.20 14.18
CA GLY A 192 -1.95 -11.79 14.11
C GLY A 192 -0.80 -10.79 14.23
N TRP A 193 0.34 -11.06 13.56
CA TRP A 193 1.47 -10.15 13.59
C TRP A 193 1.13 -8.78 13.00
N GLY A 194 1.60 -7.72 13.67
CA GLY A 194 1.41 -6.35 13.23
C GLY A 194 2.39 -5.94 12.12
N TYR A 195 2.17 -4.75 11.57
CA TYR A 195 3.08 -4.13 10.62
C TYR A 195 3.78 -2.92 11.26
N VAL A 196 5.11 -2.94 11.25
CA VAL A 196 5.95 -1.79 11.57
C VAL A 196 7.14 -1.81 10.62
N TRP A 197 7.36 -0.71 9.89
CA TRP A 197 8.45 -0.57 8.95
C TRP A 197 9.81 -0.84 9.60
N GLY A 198 10.62 -1.67 8.93
CA GLY A 198 11.96 -2.07 9.39
C GLY A 198 11.95 -3.10 10.51
N THR A 199 10.82 -3.75 10.80
CA THR A 199 10.77 -4.93 11.68
C THR A 199 10.70 -6.22 10.85
N TYR A 200 11.06 -7.34 11.46
CA TYR A 200 11.24 -8.62 10.78
C TYR A 200 10.81 -9.82 11.65
N GLY A 201 9.73 -9.65 12.40
CA GLY A 201 9.23 -10.63 13.36
C GLY A 201 9.60 -10.31 14.81
N ASN A 202 10.08 -9.11 15.07
CA ASN A 202 10.42 -8.64 16.42
C ASN A 202 9.17 -8.54 17.30
N VAL A 203 9.31 -8.84 18.59
CA VAL A 203 8.33 -8.39 19.58
C VAL A 203 8.47 -6.87 19.71
N LEU A 204 7.41 -6.14 19.47
CA LEU A 204 7.41 -4.67 19.49
C LEU A 204 7.37 -4.19 20.95
N THR A 205 8.53 -3.84 21.49
CA THR A 205 8.66 -3.20 22.80
C THR A 205 8.58 -1.68 22.70
N GLU A 206 8.36 -0.99 23.80
CA GLU A 206 8.41 0.49 23.86
C GLU A 206 9.75 1.04 23.33
N SER A 207 10.86 0.41 23.69
CA SER A 207 12.19 0.82 23.24
C SER A 207 12.36 0.63 21.73
N LEU A 208 11.87 -0.48 21.17
CA LEU A 208 11.93 -0.73 19.75
C LEU A 208 11.01 0.24 19.00
N LEU A 209 9.80 0.50 19.47
CA LEU A 209 8.89 1.48 18.86
C LEU A 209 9.53 2.87 18.86
N THR A 210 10.05 3.35 19.99
CA THR A 210 10.74 4.64 20.06
C THR A 210 11.91 4.72 19.07
N TYR A 211 12.69 3.65 18.96
CA TYR A 211 13.79 3.58 17.98
C TYR A 211 13.27 3.67 16.53
N LYS A 212 12.19 2.91 16.21
CA LYS A 212 11.61 2.92 14.85
C LYS A 212 10.94 4.26 14.51
N VAL A 213 10.31 4.94 15.45
CA VAL A 213 9.80 6.30 15.30
C VAL A 213 10.94 7.27 14.96
N SER A 214 12.06 7.18 15.67
CA SER A 214 13.24 8.01 15.38
C SER A 214 13.88 7.68 14.04
N GLN A 215 13.93 6.39 13.66
CA GLN A 215 14.54 5.91 12.42
C GLN A 215 13.67 6.26 11.19
N TYR A 216 12.35 6.18 11.34
CA TYR A 216 11.37 6.37 10.28
C TYR A 216 10.26 7.32 10.72
N PRO A 217 10.55 8.61 10.91
CA PRO A 217 9.58 9.57 11.47
C PRO A 217 8.30 9.66 10.62
N ASP A 218 8.42 9.60 9.30
CA ASP A 218 7.28 9.67 8.40
C ASP A 218 6.50 8.35 8.30
N GLY A 219 7.21 7.22 8.19
CA GLY A 219 6.58 5.90 8.01
C GLY A 219 6.08 5.27 9.32
N VAL A 220 6.77 5.50 10.43
CA VAL A 220 6.41 4.94 11.73
C VAL A 220 5.90 6.03 12.68
N GLY A 221 6.59 7.18 12.72
CA GLY A 221 6.24 8.28 13.63
C GLY A 221 4.83 8.82 13.40
N ASN A 222 4.45 9.06 12.15
CA ASN A 222 3.10 9.50 11.79
C ASN A 222 2.00 8.50 12.15
N HIS A 223 2.36 7.24 12.39
CA HIS A 223 1.44 6.16 12.76
C HIS A 223 1.62 5.69 14.20
N GLU A 224 2.47 6.35 15.00
CA GLU A 224 2.86 5.90 16.34
C GLU A 224 1.66 5.57 17.23
N ASN A 225 0.66 6.44 17.28
CA ASN A 225 -0.53 6.24 18.11
C ASN A 225 -1.30 4.97 17.71
N PHE A 226 -1.44 4.72 16.42
CA PHE A 226 -2.08 3.52 15.92
C PHE A 226 -1.25 2.26 16.25
N ILE A 227 0.05 2.31 15.98
CA ILE A 227 0.98 1.20 16.25
C ILE A 227 0.98 0.87 17.72
N ARG A 228 1.04 1.88 18.59
CA ARG A 228 1.00 1.73 20.04
C ARG A 228 -0.29 1.07 20.52
N ALA A 229 -1.43 1.48 19.98
CA ALA A 229 -2.73 0.94 20.37
C ALA A 229 -2.97 -0.49 19.86
N HIS A 230 -2.37 -0.86 18.71
CA HIS A 230 -2.72 -2.11 18.03
C HIS A 230 -1.58 -3.14 17.97
N TRP A 231 -0.31 -2.71 17.96
CA TRP A 231 0.80 -3.63 17.72
C TRP A 231 1.80 -3.75 18.85
N LEU A 232 1.77 -2.83 19.82
CA LEU A 232 2.68 -2.86 20.96
C LEU A 232 2.49 -4.15 21.77
N GLY A 233 3.61 -4.79 22.15
CA GLY A 233 3.62 -6.06 22.86
C GLY A 233 3.45 -7.30 21.99
N GLY A 234 3.00 -7.15 20.72
CA GLY A 234 2.91 -8.23 19.75
C GLY A 234 4.15 -8.34 18.85
N ARG A 235 4.21 -9.36 18.01
CA ARG A 235 5.22 -9.42 16.96
C ARG A 235 4.84 -8.54 15.78
N THR A 236 5.86 -7.95 15.16
CA THR A 236 5.68 -7.05 13.98
C THR A 236 6.70 -7.35 12.92
N THR A 237 6.31 -7.12 11.67
CA THR A 237 7.17 -7.26 10.50
C THR A 237 6.75 -6.25 9.42
N ASP A 238 7.66 -5.86 8.53
CA ASP A 238 7.28 -5.25 7.26
C ASP A 238 7.17 -6.31 6.14
N CYS A 239 6.83 -5.89 4.92
CA CYS A 239 6.56 -6.83 3.83
C CYS A 239 7.75 -7.75 3.52
N VAL A 240 8.95 -7.21 3.41
CA VAL A 240 10.16 -8.00 3.16
C VAL A 240 10.74 -8.59 4.45
N GLY A 241 10.46 -7.95 5.58
CA GLY A 241 10.84 -8.42 6.92
C GLY A 241 10.23 -9.77 7.25
N LEU A 242 9.03 -10.08 6.75
CA LEU A 242 8.41 -11.40 6.91
C LEU A 242 9.31 -12.51 6.33
N ILE A 243 9.89 -12.28 5.16
CA ILE A 243 10.80 -13.22 4.49
C ILE A 243 12.16 -13.24 5.18
N LYS A 244 12.72 -12.07 5.47
CA LYS A 244 14.02 -11.94 6.15
C LYS A 244 13.97 -12.56 7.55
N GLY A 245 12.89 -12.34 8.29
CA GLY A 245 12.68 -12.91 9.63
C GLY A 245 12.72 -14.43 9.63
N TYR A 246 12.09 -15.08 8.65
CA TYR A 246 12.25 -16.53 8.47
C TYR A 246 13.70 -16.92 8.22
N SER A 247 14.38 -16.22 7.33
CA SER A 247 15.78 -16.53 7.00
C SER A 247 16.71 -16.33 8.20
N TRP A 248 16.44 -15.35 9.04
CA TRP A 248 17.23 -15.01 10.23
C TRP A 248 16.81 -15.77 11.50
N LEU A 249 15.75 -16.57 11.43
CA LEU A 249 15.30 -17.40 12.56
C LEU A 249 16.32 -18.49 12.85
N SER A 250 16.79 -18.55 14.11
CA SER A 250 17.60 -19.64 14.64
C SER A 250 16.67 -20.70 15.26
N PRO A 251 16.66 -21.93 14.73
CA PRO A 251 15.82 -22.99 15.27
C PRO A 251 16.31 -23.48 16.65
N GLU A 252 17.58 -23.27 17.00
CA GLU A 252 18.17 -23.70 18.25
C GLU A 252 17.77 -22.78 19.41
N THR A 253 17.70 -21.46 19.16
CA THR A 253 17.44 -20.46 20.20
C THR A 253 16.03 -19.87 20.13
N MET A 254 15.29 -20.16 19.05
CA MET A 254 13.98 -19.55 18.77
C MET A 254 14.04 -18.02 18.72
N THR A 255 15.18 -17.47 18.27
CA THR A 255 15.42 -16.04 18.09
C THR A 255 15.55 -15.70 16.62
N ILE A 256 15.22 -14.46 16.26
CA ILE A 256 15.43 -13.94 14.92
C ILE A 256 16.68 -13.07 14.97
N ASP A 257 17.79 -13.62 14.49
CA ASP A 257 19.12 -13.04 14.60
C ASP A 257 19.47 -12.28 13.32
N TYR A 258 19.37 -10.97 13.36
CA TYR A 258 19.55 -10.06 12.24
C TYR A 258 20.83 -10.33 11.43
N GLY A 259 20.68 -10.46 10.10
CA GLY A 259 21.79 -10.59 9.16
C GLY A 259 22.43 -11.98 9.11
N THR A 260 21.79 -13.02 9.71
CA THR A 260 22.32 -14.40 9.69
C THR A 260 21.91 -15.19 8.45
N HIS A 261 22.43 -16.41 8.33
CA HIS A 261 22.10 -17.39 7.26
C HIS A 261 22.25 -16.86 5.83
N GLY A 262 23.10 -15.85 5.61
CA GLY A 262 23.43 -15.30 4.30
C GLY A 262 22.36 -14.36 3.71
N MET A 263 21.19 -14.22 4.32
CA MET A 263 20.16 -13.29 3.85
C MET A 263 20.57 -11.85 4.19
N PRO A 264 20.83 -10.99 3.19
CA PRO A 264 21.17 -9.59 3.43
C PRO A 264 19.94 -8.79 3.87
N ASP A 265 20.18 -7.65 4.52
CA ASP A 265 19.11 -6.68 4.79
C ASP A 265 18.84 -5.83 3.56
N ILE A 266 17.89 -6.27 2.75
CA ILE A 266 17.48 -5.63 1.49
C ILE A 266 15.98 -5.37 1.49
N GLY A 267 15.58 -4.36 0.70
CA GLY A 267 14.17 -4.04 0.48
C GLY A 267 13.49 -4.97 -0.54
N ALA A 268 12.17 -4.88 -0.64
CA ALA A 268 11.35 -5.70 -1.54
C ALA A 268 11.80 -5.60 -3.02
N ASN A 269 12.10 -4.39 -3.49
CA ASN A 269 12.57 -4.18 -4.86
C ASN A 269 13.93 -4.83 -5.11
N GLN A 270 14.86 -4.66 -4.17
CA GLN A 270 16.18 -5.26 -4.31
C GLN A 270 16.13 -6.78 -4.24
N MET A 271 15.23 -7.36 -3.42
CA MET A 271 15.01 -8.81 -3.38
C MET A 271 14.54 -9.33 -4.75
N TYR A 272 13.63 -8.63 -5.40
CA TYR A 272 13.21 -8.97 -6.77
C TYR A 272 14.35 -8.82 -7.77
N TYR A 273 15.09 -7.70 -7.78
CA TYR A 273 16.16 -7.46 -8.76
C TYR A 273 17.38 -8.39 -8.59
N THR A 274 17.58 -8.95 -7.40
CA THR A 274 18.68 -9.91 -7.14
C THR A 274 18.26 -11.37 -7.29
N ALA A 275 16.97 -11.65 -7.55
CA ALA A 275 16.49 -12.99 -7.77
C ALA A 275 17.08 -13.60 -9.05
N ARG A 276 17.52 -14.86 -8.95
CA ARG A 276 18.07 -15.60 -10.10
C ARG A 276 17.00 -16.12 -11.04
N GLU A 277 15.81 -16.33 -10.52
CA GLU A 277 14.67 -16.88 -11.26
C GLU A 277 13.42 -16.07 -10.88
N SER A 278 12.82 -15.43 -11.86
CA SER A 278 11.62 -14.60 -11.74
C SER A 278 10.91 -14.50 -13.07
N GLY A 279 9.67 -14.04 -13.07
CA GLY A 279 8.90 -13.81 -14.29
C GLY A 279 7.62 -13.02 -14.04
N PRO A 280 6.93 -12.62 -15.11
CA PRO A 280 5.60 -12.01 -15.00
C PRO A 280 4.64 -12.93 -14.22
N ILE A 281 3.73 -12.34 -13.44
CA ILE A 281 2.79 -13.10 -12.60
C ILE A 281 1.96 -14.10 -13.40
N SER A 282 1.66 -13.81 -14.68
CA SER A 282 0.94 -14.70 -15.58
C SER A 282 1.68 -16.00 -15.92
N THR A 283 2.98 -16.06 -15.65
CA THR A 283 3.83 -17.24 -15.89
C THR A 283 4.22 -17.97 -14.61
N MET A 284 3.63 -17.56 -13.47
CA MET A 284 4.00 -18.10 -12.17
C MET A 284 3.69 -19.58 -12.07
N PRO A 285 4.67 -20.44 -11.73
CA PRO A 285 4.39 -21.84 -11.43
C PRO A 285 3.68 -21.95 -10.08
N ASP A 286 2.86 -22.98 -9.92
CA ASP A 286 2.18 -23.27 -8.64
C ASP A 286 3.14 -23.94 -7.64
N ILE A 287 4.11 -23.17 -7.15
CA ILE A 287 5.13 -23.61 -6.19
C ILE A 287 4.98 -22.78 -4.92
N PRO A 288 4.46 -23.35 -3.81
CA PRO A 288 4.42 -22.65 -2.53
C PRO A 288 5.80 -22.23 -2.06
N GLY A 289 5.88 -21.03 -1.45
CA GLY A 289 7.12 -20.42 -1.01
C GLY A 289 7.77 -19.49 -2.02
N LEU A 290 7.25 -19.39 -3.25
CA LEU A 290 7.62 -18.30 -4.15
C LEU A 290 7.21 -16.97 -3.53
N ALA A 291 7.95 -15.91 -3.81
CA ALA A 291 7.46 -14.57 -3.54
C ALA A 291 6.67 -14.05 -4.74
N VAL A 292 5.65 -13.24 -4.43
CA VAL A 292 4.94 -12.40 -5.39
C VAL A 292 5.27 -10.95 -5.11
N TRP A 293 5.46 -10.17 -6.16
CA TRP A 293 6.02 -8.83 -6.07
C TRP A 293 5.31 -7.85 -7.00
N HIS A 294 5.19 -6.63 -6.55
CA HIS A 294 5.06 -5.43 -7.35
C HIS A 294 6.00 -4.36 -6.77
N GLU A 295 6.24 -3.29 -7.48
CA GLU A 295 7.15 -2.25 -7.02
C GLU A 295 6.78 -1.76 -5.61
N GLY A 296 7.73 -1.83 -4.69
CA GLY A 296 7.58 -1.42 -3.29
C GLY A 296 6.96 -2.46 -2.36
N HIS A 297 6.52 -3.63 -2.85
CA HIS A 297 5.86 -4.62 -2.00
C HIS A 297 6.13 -6.07 -2.41
N ILE A 298 6.07 -6.98 -1.43
CA ILE A 298 6.33 -8.41 -1.62
C ILE A 298 5.48 -9.24 -0.65
N GLY A 299 5.05 -10.41 -1.10
CA GLY A 299 4.33 -11.40 -0.29
C GLY A 299 4.83 -12.82 -0.54
N VAL A 300 4.41 -13.77 0.28
CA VAL A 300 4.75 -15.18 0.19
C VAL A 300 3.56 -15.95 -0.37
N TYR A 301 3.70 -16.55 -1.53
CA TYR A 301 2.70 -17.46 -2.10
C TYR A 301 2.67 -18.77 -1.33
N ILE A 302 1.51 -19.16 -0.84
CA ILE A 302 1.34 -20.34 0.02
C ILE A 302 0.66 -21.52 -0.69
N GLY A 303 0.43 -21.40 -2.02
CA GLY A 303 -0.30 -22.40 -2.81
C GLY A 303 -1.78 -22.09 -2.91
N GLY A 304 -2.47 -22.77 -3.85
CA GLY A 304 -3.93 -22.67 -4.00
C GLY A 304 -4.43 -21.25 -4.32
N GLY A 305 -3.62 -20.42 -4.95
CA GLY A 305 -3.97 -19.04 -5.25
C GLY A 305 -3.98 -18.10 -4.03
N GLN A 306 -3.33 -18.46 -2.93
CA GLN A 306 -3.30 -17.70 -1.69
C GLN A 306 -1.91 -17.11 -1.42
N VAL A 307 -1.88 -15.93 -0.81
CA VAL A 307 -0.67 -15.19 -0.45
C VAL A 307 -0.75 -14.75 1.01
N ILE A 308 0.34 -14.86 1.74
CA ILE A 308 0.53 -14.17 3.03
C ILE A 308 1.42 -12.96 2.79
N GLU A 309 0.96 -11.80 3.24
CA GLU A 309 1.69 -10.54 3.09
C GLU A 309 1.57 -9.67 4.35
N ALA A 310 2.64 -8.98 4.72
CA ALA A 310 2.55 -7.89 5.69
C ALA A 310 2.12 -6.64 4.93
N MET A 311 0.81 -6.37 4.95
CA MET A 311 0.14 -5.49 4.00
C MET A 311 0.36 -4.01 4.28
N GLY A 312 0.56 -3.62 5.53
CA GLY A 312 0.77 -2.23 5.95
C GLY A 312 0.33 -2.01 7.40
N THR A 313 0.66 -0.83 7.92
CA THR A 313 0.52 -0.48 9.35
C THR A 313 -0.86 -0.77 9.93
N LYS A 314 -1.92 -0.60 9.17
CA LYS A 314 -3.31 -0.80 9.65
C LYS A 314 -3.79 -2.24 9.62
N ASN A 315 -3.20 -3.06 8.79
CA ASN A 315 -3.69 -4.41 8.50
C ASN A 315 -2.83 -5.51 9.14
N GLY A 316 -1.53 -5.24 9.37
CA GLY A 316 -0.60 -6.26 9.83
C GLY A 316 -0.33 -7.33 8.77
N VAL A 317 -0.09 -8.55 9.23
CA VAL A 317 0.08 -9.73 8.37
C VAL A 317 -1.30 -10.31 8.07
N VAL A 318 -1.59 -10.48 6.78
CA VAL A 318 -2.91 -10.91 6.28
C VAL A 318 -2.76 -12.02 5.23
N LYS A 319 -3.84 -12.75 5.01
CA LYS A 319 -3.97 -13.70 3.90
C LYS A 319 -4.85 -13.10 2.81
N THR A 320 -4.37 -13.13 1.57
CA THR A 320 -5.03 -12.57 0.39
C THR A 320 -5.12 -13.58 -0.73
N GLU A 321 -6.03 -13.34 -1.68
CA GLU A 321 -6.10 -14.11 -2.92
C GLU A 321 -5.17 -13.49 -3.96
N LEU A 322 -4.32 -14.30 -4.58
CA LEU A 322 -3.38 -13.88 -5.62
C LEU A 322 -4.07 -13.09 -6.74
N ALA A 323 -5.22 -13.57 -7.19
CA ALA A 323 -5.97 -12.97 -8.30
C ALA A 323 -6.66 -11.65 -7.96
N LYS A 324 -6.83 -11.35 -6.67
CA LYS A 324 -7.46 -10.09 -6.20
C LYS A 324 -6.46 -9.00 -5.85
N ARG A 325 -5.18 -9.27 -6.10
CA ARG A 325 -4.09 -8.33 -5.83
C ARG A 325 -3.35 -7.99 -7.13
N ASN A 326 -2.77 -6.83 -7.21
CA ASN A 326 -2.05 -6.31 -8.38
C ASN A 326 -0.60 -6.78 -8.46
N TRP A 327 -0.31 -8.02 -8.09
CA TRP A 327 0.99 -8.62 -8.26
C TRP A 327 1.41 -8.58 -9.73
N THR A 328 2.62 -8.14 -10.00
CA THR A 328 3.14 -8.00 -11.37
C THR A 328 4.10 -9.13 -11.74
N HIS A 329 4.88 -9.61 -10.76
CA HIS A 329 5.90 -10.63 -10.97
C HIS A 329 5.92 -11.63 -9.81
N TRP A 330 6.54 -12.76 -10.09
CA TRP A 330 6.93 -13.78 -9.11
C TRP A 330 8.44 -13.96 -9.11
N LEU A 331 9.01 -14.50 -8.03
CA LEU A 331 10.43 -14.81 -7.93
C LEU A 331 10.68 -15.98 -6.98
N LYS A 332 11.78 -16.73 -7.25
CA LYS A 332 12.41 -17.55 -6.24
C LYS A 332 13.25 -16.65 -5.33
N ILE A 333 12.93 -16.66 -4.06
CA ILE A 333 13.58 -15.81 -3.06
C ILE A 333 15.06 -16.24 -2.97
N PRO A 334 16.01 -15.29 -3.07
CA PRO A 334 17.42 -15.60 -2.86
C PRO A 334 17.67 -16.25 -1.50
N TYR A 335 18.59 -17.19 -1.43
CA TYR A 335 18.99 -17.93 -0.20
C TYR A 335 17.93 -18.86 0.39
N ILE A 336 16.83 -19.08 -0.31
CA ILE A 336 15.81 -20.09 0.03
C ILE A 336 15.96 -21.28 -0.93
N ASN A 337 15.93 -22.50 -0.38
CA ASN A 337 15.98 -23.73 -1.14
C ASN A 337 14.57 -24.13 -1.60
N TYR A 338 14.44 -24.47 -2.90
CA TYR A 338 13.20 -24.88 -3.56
C TYR A 338 13.23 -26.36 -4.01
N ASN A 339 14.25 -27.12 -3.59
CA ASN A 339 14.39 -28.53 -3.96
C ASN A 339 13.72 -29.46 -2.96
#